data_9742e4061c77e3b875f875ffbde138ac
#
_entry.id   9742e4061c77e3b875f875ffbde138ac
#
_cell.length_a   1.000
_cell.length_b   1.000
_cell.length_c   1.000
_cell.angle_alpha   90.00
_cell.angle_beta   90.00
_cell.angle_gamma   90.00
#
_symmetry.space_group_name_H-M   'P 1'
#
loop_
_entity.id
_entity.type
_entity.pdbx_description
1 polymer ?
#
loop_
_entity_poly.entity_id
_entity_poly.type
_entity_poly.pdbx_seq_one_letter_code
_entity_poly.pdbx_strand_id
1 'polypeptide(L)'
;MKFAFYFFIIAQIFNILGVFADKVIKNSSEFNSIKWEKVKKNKDKPIEEIIWKTYKGEENFFKNDNEESFQFAGAKDSSVGLATWRNRTLRFSFEEINMPDEGEKMGLYSIGAYDRLNPWLYGGITLYGAASGRRGGFFTGGYTLGLERHFTDSLILDAGGYVGAGGGGAAAQGGGLMIRPHIGLKYDFGWSAMGLNYTYVDFPNGDISSNAIALSLDIPFSSPAIDWEDDDKTAADYFGADWRNVSRHRSHLATRIRAYSPTNGSTTTSGRSLNDTLGLIGVEYSYFLNDNWFTTFETAGALSGEVGGYAELLAGIGYRLPLTNNDRMALLPSLTIGGAGGGTVETGGGFVGRANLGLEYRLSPDLSLIMDGGYLTAPDGNFDSSYYGLNFAYIIEAFAQDQKGTPLRETEPIKTDKWRFRPANQWYLNAQRRGGSSQDMHLLGGKIDWMGGDWWYLTGQGISAYEGGAGGYSEGHWGIGILGPTWKKCKLYGEMLIGAGGGGGVDSGSALLYKPSIGLEFNLNRDFSLQTGIGKVISKEGNLDANILDVSLVWRFGNPK
;
A
#
# COMPACT_ATOMS: atom_id res chain seq x y z
N MET A 1 6.12 -2.99 23.74
CA MET A 1 4.90 -3.49 23.08
C MET A 1 4.78 -3.08 21.60
N LYS A 2 5.27 -1.91 21.17
CA LYS A 2 5.54 -1.63 19.74
C LYS A 2 6.50 -2.69 19.13
N PHE A 3 7.35 -3.32 19.95
CA PHE A 3 8.20 -4.44 19.57
C PHE A 3 7.47 -5.67 19.02
N ALA A 4 6.24 -5.97 19.43
CA ALA A 4 5.51 -7.14 18.93
C ALA A 4 5.00 -6.96 17.50
N PHE A 5 4.64 -5.73 17.10
CA PHE A 5 4.28 -5.40 15.72
C PHE A 5 5.49 -5.52 14.79
N TYR A 6 6.62 -4.95 15.23
CA TYR A 6 7.87 -5.09 14.49
C TYR A 6 8.36 -6.53 14.49
N PHE A 7 8.15 -7.27 15.57
CA PHE A 7 8.53 -8.68 15.65
C PHE A 7 7.67 -9.55 14.73
N PHE A 8 6.38 -9.24 14.52
CA PHE A 8 5.53 -9.97 13.59
C PHE A 8 5.89 -9.64 12.13
N ILE A 9 6.08 -8.35 11.79
CA ILE A 9 6.60 -7.97 10.46
C ILE A 9 8.01 -8.52 10.26
N ILE A 10 8.88 -8.42 11.26
CA ILE A 10 10.22 -8.99 11.26
C ILE A 10 10.17 -10.52 11.22
N ALA A 11 9.27 -11.20 11.92
CA ALA A 11 9.11 -12.65 11.86
C ALA A 11 8.53 -13.12 10.53
N GLN A 12 7.64 -12.36 9.92
CA GLN A 12 7.20 -12.61 8.54
C GLN A 12 8.36 -12.38 7.55
N ILE A 13 9.14 -11.32 7.73
CA ILE A 13 10.37 -11.06 6.98
C ILE A 13 11.42 -12.17 7.23
N PHE A 14 11.60 -12.64 8.47
CA PHE A 14 12.55 -13.73 8.80
C PHE A 14 12.09 -15.10 8.31
N ASN A 15 10.81 -15.43 8.32
CA ASN A 15 10.31 -16.64 7.65
C ASN A 15 10.55 -16.61 6.13
N ILE A 16 10.38 -15.43 5.53
CA ILE A 16 10.65 -15.19 4.11
C ILE A 16 12.17 -15.20 3.84
N LEU A 17 12.97 -14.59 4.72
CA LEU A 17 14.44 -14.60 4.66
C LEU A 17 15.04 -15.98 4.97
N GLY A 18 14.35 -16.84 5.74
CA GLY A 18 14.75 -18.23 5.98
C GLY A 18 14.76 -19.06 4.69
N VAL A 19 13.77 -18.86 3.83
CA VAL A 19 13.73 -19.46 2.48
C VAL A 19 14.87 -18.91 1.60
N PHE A 20 15.23 -17.62 1.78
CA PHE A 20 16.34 -16.97 1.08
C PHE A 20 17.71 -17.48 1.55
N ALA A 21 17.89 -17.63 2.87
CA ALA A 21 19.14 -18.14 3.45
C ALA A 21 19.45 -19.57 2.98
N ASP A 22 18.45 -20.44 2.89
CA ASP A 22 18.62 -21.82 2.36
C ASP A 22 19.04 -21.84 0.88
N LYS A 23 18.55 -20.89 0.08
CA LYS A 23 18.90 -20.80 -1.34
C LYS A 23 20.30 -20.18 -1.56
N VAL A 24 20.66 -19.16 -0.76
CA VAL A 24 22.00 -18.53 -0.78
C VAL A 24 23.06 -19.50 -0.29
N ILE A 25 22.77 -20.30 0.76
CA ILE A 25 23.69 -21.32 1.27
C ILE A 25 23.88 -22.47 0.27
N LYS A 26 22.85 -22.86 -0.48
CA LYS A 26 22.96 -23.89 -1.53
C LYS A 26 23.73 -23.44 -2.77
N ASN A 27 23.74 -22.14 -3.09
CA ASN A 27 24.49 -21.61 -4.25
C ASN A 27 25.89 -21.07 -3.91
N SER A 28 26.28 -21.04 -2.62
CA SER A 28 27.57 -20.48 -2.18
C SER A 28 28.72 -21.47 -2.16
N SER A 29 28.83 -22.39 -3.11
CA SER A 29 30.04 -23.20 -3.29
C SER A 29 31.29 -22.39 -3.70
N GLU A 30 31.18 -21.09 -3.95
CA GLU A 30 32.28 -20.20 -4.33
C GLU A 30 32.79 -19.26 -3.22
N PHE A 31 32.21 -19.25 -2.02
CA PHE A 31 32.67 -18.37 -0.92
C PHE A 31 33.50 -19.09 0.15
N ASN A 32 34.38 -19.98 -0.24
CA ASN A 32 35.25 -20.72 0.67
C ASN A 32 36.62 -20.04 0.92
N SER A 33 36.67 -18.71 1.11
CA SER A 33 37.95 -18.05 1.43
C SER A 33 37.91 -16.97 2.51
N ILE A 34 36.92 -16.94 3.38
CA ILE A 34 37.01 -16.10 4.58
C ILE A 34 37.40 -17.00 5.76
N LYS A 35 38.70 -17.04 6.08
CA LYS A 35 39.20 -17.65 7.31
C LYS A 35 38.81 -16.79 8.51
N TRP A 36 37.89 -17.26 9.31
CA TRP A 36 37.65 -16.70 10.64
C TRP A 36 38.79 -17.11 11.58
N GLU A 37 39.66 -16.17 11.97
CA GLU A 37 40.61 -16.42 13.06
C GLU A 37 39.82 -16.59 14.35
N LYS A 38 40.04 -17.73 15.01
CA LYS A 38 39.48 -18.02 16.32
C LYS A 38 40.04 -17.02 17.34
N VAL A 39 39.22 -16.10 17.80
CA VAL A 39 39.50 -15.29 18.99
C VAL A 39 39.62 -16.26 20.16
N LYS A 40 40.82 -16.35 20.76
CA LYS A 40 41.06 -17.17 21.96
C LYS A 40 40.19 -16.68 23.12
N LYS A 41 39.28 -17.51 23.58
CA LYS A 41 38.51 -17.29 24.81
C LYS A 41 39.46 -17.05 25.98
N ASN A 42 39.49 -15.84 26.53
CA ASN A 42 40.11 -15.59 27.83
C ASN A 42 39.09 -15.99 28.90
N LYS A 43 39.45 -16.99 29.73
CA LYS A 43 38.54 -17.73 30.61
C LYS A 43 38.14 -16.98 31.89
N ASP A 44 38.61 -15.73 32.11
CA ASP A 44 38.60 -15.12 33.45
C ASP A 44 37.77 -13.84 33.60
N LYS A 45 36.87 -13.50 32.64
CA LYS A 45 35.90 -12.39 32.80
C LYS A 45 34.53 -12.73 32.24
N PRO A 46 33.42 -12.43 32.99
CA PRO A 46 32.07 -12.62 32.47
C PRO A 46 31.78 -11.68 31.30
N ILE A 47 31.09 -12.21 30.30
CA ILE A 47 30.77 -11.53 29.01
C ILE A 47 30.01 -10.21 29.23
N GLU A 48 29.22 -10.08 30.28
CA GLU A 48 28.46 -8.88 30.63
C GLU A 48 29.33 -7.65 30.93
N GLU A 49 30.51 -7.85 31.55
CA GLU A 49 31.41 -6.75 31.92
C GLU A 49 32.17 -6.17 30.71
N ILE A 50 32.35 -6.96 29.65
CA ILE A 50 32.99 -6.53 28.40
C ILE A 50 32.03 -5.70 27.55
N ILE A 51 30.76 -6.09 27.50
CA ILE A 51 29.72 -5.35 26.74
C ILE A 51 29.46 -3.98 27.37
N TRP A 52 29.40 -3.88 28.68
CA TRP A 52 29.18 -2.60 29.38
C TRP A 52 30.35 -1.61 29.27
N LYS A 53 31.60 -2.10 29.23
CA LYS A 53 32.78 -1.20 29.08
C LYS A 53 32.92 -0.65 27.66
N THR A 54 32.55 -1.41 26.64
CA THR A 54 32.57 -0.93 25.24
C THR A 54 31.47 0.10 25.03
N TYR A 55 30.32 -0.06 25.67
CA TYR A 55 29.20 0.90 25.55
C TYR A 55 29.43 2.23 26.29
N LYS A 56 30.17 2.23 27.42
CA LYS A 56 30.52 3.45 28.18
C LYS A 56 31.58 4.32 27.52
N GLY A 57 32.33 3.80 26.56
CA GLY A 57 33.34 4.56 25.80
C GLY A 57 32.78 5.41 24.67
N GLU A 58 31.52 5.18 24.26
CA GLU A 58 30.87 5.86 23.13
C GLU A 58 29.88 6.96 23.56
N GLU A 59 29.69 7.20 24.87
CA GLU A 59 28.77 8.26 25.37
C GLU A 59 29.12 9.69 24.92
N ASN A 60 30.28 9.93 24.32
CA ASN A 60 30.65 11.25 23.82
C ASN A 60 30.39 11.50 22.32
N PHE A 61 29.86 10.50 21.60
CA PHE A 61 29.54 10.65 20.17
C PHE A 61 28.08 11.06 19.88
N PHE A 62 27.21 11.12 20.90
CA PHE A 62 25.78 11.39 20.77
C PHE A 62 25.28 12.63 21.52
N LYS A 63 26.15 13.58 21.84
CA LYS A 63 25.69 14.90 22.30
C LYS A 63 25.47 15.81 21.09
N ASN A 64 24.27 15.76 20.57
CA ASN A 64 23.70 16.86 19.79
C ASN A 64 22.77 17.63 20.73
N ASP A 65 23.07 18.93 20.95
CA ASP A 65 22.43 19.81 21.92
C ASP A 65 21.01 20.28 21.53
N ASN A 66 20.22 19.43 20.88
CA ASN A 66 18.79 19.65 20.68
C ASN A 66 18.02 18.48 21.29
N GLU A 67 17.87 18.52 22.63
CA GLU A 67 16.90 17.70 23.34
C GLU A 67 15.47 18.22 23.02
N GLU A 68 14.89 17.81 21.91
CA GLU A 68 13.44 17.63 21.84
C GLU A 68 13.14 16.26 22.41
N SER A 69 12.80 16.25 23.70
CA SER A 69 12.37 15.08 24.43
C SER A 69 11.10 14.51 23.81
N PHE A 70 11.21 13.34 23.18
CA PHE A 70 10.07 12.50 22.83
C PHE A 70 9.42 12.00 24.13
N GLN A 71 8.42 12.72 24.62
CA GLN A 71 7.53 12.22 25.67
C GLN A 71 6.59 11.18 25.07
N PHE A 72 6.81 9.92 25.44
CA PHE A 72 5.79 8.89 25.28
C PHE A 72 4.57 9.24 26.16
N ALA A 73 3.37 9.13 25.59
CA ALA A 73 2.10 9.41 26.22
C ALA A 73 2.00 8.81 27.64
N GLY A 74 2.09 9.68 28.64
CA GLY A 74 2.04 9.31 30.06
C GLY A 74 2.12 10.51 30.98
N ALA A 75 1.54 11.66 30.64
CA ALA A 75 1.04 12.70 31.56
C ALA A 75 0.29 13.72 30.69
N LYS A 76 -1.01 13.88 30.90
CA LYS A 76 -1.81 14.94 30.26
C LYS A 76 -1.38 16.28 30.84
N ASP A 77 -0.50 16.97 30.15
CA ASP A 77 -0.34 18.40 30.30
C ASP A 77 -1.51 19.06 29.52
N SER A 78 -2.32 19.85 30.16
CA SER A 78 -3.54 20.46 29.60
C SER A 78 -3.26 21.47 28.46
N SER A 79 -1.99 21.70 28.13
CA SER A 79 -1.55 22.50 26.98
C SER A 79 -1.32 21.65 25.71
N VAL A 80 -1.25 20.32 25.84
CA VAL A 80 -1.00 19.38 24.75
C VAL A 80 -2.33 18.76 24.32
N GLY A 81 -2.69 18.90 23.04
CA GLY A 81 -3.90 18.29 22.50
C GLY A 81 -3.85 16.76 22.49
N LEU A 82 -5.01 16.14 22.31
CA LEU A 82 -5.14 14.67 22.23
C LEU A 82 -4.52 14.09 20.95
N ALA A 83 -4.47 14.87 19.87
CA ALA A 83 -3.91 14.45 18.60
C ALA A 83 -2.39 14.49 18.62
N THR A 84 -1.78 13.39 18.18
CA THR A 84 -0.33 13.31 17.98
C THR A 84 -0.02 13.51 16.49
N TRP A 85 0.76 14.54 16.15
CA TRP A 85 1.21 14.73 14.77
C TRP A 85 2.24 13.68 14.39
N ARG A 86 1.99 12.98 13.28
CA ARG A 86 2.89 11.98 12.72
C ARG A 86 3.52 12.50 11.45
N ASN A 87 4.84 12.44 11.40
CA ASN A 87 5.59 12.74 10.20
C ASN A 87 5.52 11.54 9.25
N ARG A 88 5.10 11.81 8.02
CA ARG A 88 4.91 10.84 6.96
C ARG A 88 5.66 11.27 5.71
N THR A 89 5.89 10.31 4.83
CA THR A 89 6.55 10.55 3.54
C THR A 89 5.79 9.81 2.45
N LEU A 90 5.44 10.53 1.39
CA LEU A 90 5.04 9.93 0.13
C LEU A 90 6.27 9.86 -0.76
N ARG A 91 6.68 8.65 -1.15
CA ARG A 91 7.83 8.40 -2.00
C ARG A 91 7.42 7.92 -3.36
N PHE A 92 7.92 8.58 -4.39
CA PHE A 92 7.90 8.10 -5.77
C PHE A 92 9.30 7.63 -6.13
N SER A 93 9.42 6.51 -6.85
CA SER A 93 10.70 6.10 -7.38
C SER A 93 10.59 5.49 -8.78
N PHE A 94 11.71 5.51 -9.50
CA PHE A 94 11.86 4.85 -10.79
C PHE A 94 13.23 4.18 -10.88
N GLU A 95 13.25 2.96 -11.40
CA GLU A 95 14.45 2.19 -11.67
C GLU A 95 14.27 1.29 -12.89
N GLU A 96 15.36 0.98 -13.57
CA GLU A 96 15.36 0.05 -14.69
C GLU A 96 16.11 -1.23 -14.30
N ILE A 97 15.44 -2.37 -14.35
CA ILE A 97 16.01 -3.68 -14.05
C ILE A 97 16.23 -4.52 -15.31
N ASN A 98 17.26 -5.36 -15.30
CA ASN A 98 17.49 -6.33 -16.35
C ASN A 98 16.59 -7.54 -16.14
N MET A 99 16.01 -8.02 -17.23
CA MET A 99 15.21 -9.24 -17.25
C MET A 99 16.08 -10.45 -17.60
N PRO A 100 15.63 -11.70 -17.31
CA PRO A 100 16.37 -12.90 -17.66
C PRO A 100 16.60 -13.07 -19.16
N ASP A 101 15.68 -12.56 -19.98
CA ASP A 101 15.81 -12.59 -21.43
C ASP A 101 16.91 -11.62 -21.88
N GLU A 102 17.79 -12.08 -22.76
CA GLU A 102 18.99 -11.35 -23.18
C GLU A 102 18.65 -9.98 -23.77
N GLY A 103 19.17 -8.93 -23.14
CA GLY A 103 18.99 -7.54 -23.57
C GLY A 103 17.63 -6.91 -23.23
N GLU A 104 16.73 -7.65 -22.58
CA GLU A 104 15.46 -7.09 -22.14
C GLU A 104 15.61 -6.33 -20.83
N LYS A 105 14.92 -5.18 -20.72
CA LYS A 105 14.84 -4.37 -19.52
C LYS A 105 13.39 -4.04 -19.20
N MET A 106 13.11 -3.84 -17.90
CA MET A 106 11.82 -3.39 -17.40
C MET A 106 12.01 -2.17 -16.50
N GLY A 107 11.37 -1.06 -16.86
CA GLY A 107 11.30 0.11 -15.99
C GLY A 107 10.21 -0.07 -14.96
N LEU A 108 10.60 0.00 -13.68
CA LEU A 108 9.70 -0.06 -12.53
C LEU A 108 9.52 1.34 -11.93
N TYR A 109 8.29 1.79 -11.80
CA TYR A 109 7.95 2.91 -10.92
C TYR A 109 7.38 2.41 -9.61
N SER A 110 7.50 3.20 -8.54
CA SER A 110 6.84 2.88 -7.28
C SER A 110 6.18 4.10 -6.65
N ILE A 111 5.18 3.80 -5.83
CA ILE A 111 4.55 4.75 -4.93
C ILE A 111 4.55 4.13 -3.53
N GLY A 112 5.21 4.79 -2.58
CA GLY A 112 5.30 4.36 -1.19
C GLY A 112 4.74 5.40 -0.22
N ALA A 113 4.00 4.94 0.79
CA ALA A 113 3.53 5.77 1.89
C ALA A 113 4.13 5.25 3.20
N TYR A 114 4.90 6.09 3.87
CA TYR A 114 5.68 5.71 5.03
C TYR A 114 5.35 6.56 6.24
N ASP A 115 5.20 5.92 7.40
CA ASP A 115 5.20 6.55 8.71
C ASP A 115 6.63 6.58 9.26
N ARG A 116 7.04 7.71 9.83
CA ARG A 116 8.26 7.80 10.61
C ARG A 116 8.02 7.23 12.00
N LEU A 117 8.63 6.09 12.25
CA LEU A 117 8.42 5.30 13.46
C LEU A 117 9.25 5.82 14.63
N ASN A 118 10.40 6.41 14.32
CA ASN A 118 11.27 7.19 15.19
C ASN A 118 12.18 8.09 14.31
N PRO A 119 13.09 8.91 14.86
CA PRO A 119 13.89 9.85 14.06
C PRO A 119 14.75 9.21 12.96
N TRP A 120 15.06 7.93 13.07
CA TRP A 120 15.94 7.22 12.13
C TRP A 120 15.28 6.02 11.43
N LEU A 121 14.09 5.59 11.85
CA LEU A 121 13.39 4.41 11.30
C LEU A 121 12.07 4.84 10.66
N TYR A 122 11.83 4.39 9.43
CA TYR A 122 10.54 4.53 8.76
C TYR A 122 10.01 3.18 8.28
N GLY A 123 8.71 3.08 8.08
CA GLY A 123 8.09 1.87 7.53
C GLY A 123 6.73 2.17 6.94
N GLY A 124 6.30 1.35 6.00
CA GLY A 124 5.01 1.54 5.36
C GLY A 124 4.76 0.61 4.18
N ILE A 125 3.87 1.02 3.31
CA ILE A 125 3.41 0.25 2.15
C ILE A 125 4.05 0.82 0.89
N THR A 126 4.47 -0.06 -0.03
CA THR A 126 4.93 0.33 -1.36
C THR A 126 4.26 -0.52 -2.43
N LEU A 127 3.86 0.13 -3.51
CA LEU A 127 3.34 -0.50 -4.72
C LEU A 127 4.33 -0.23 -5.85
N TYR A 128 4.67 -1.27 -6.61
CA TYR A 128 5.47 -1.19 -7.82
C TYR A 128 4.64 -1.55 -9.04
N GLY A 129 4.92 -0.92 -10.17
CA GLY A 129 4.33 -1.26 -11.47
C GLY A 129 5.35 -1.08 -12.59
N ALA A 130 5.19 -1.84 -13.67
CA ALA A 130 5.95 -1.62 -14.89
C ALA A 130 5.46 -0.36 -15.62
N ALA A 131 6.40 0.44 -16.14
CA ALA A 131 6.14 1.65 -16.92
C ALA A 131 6.94 1.72 -18.23
N SER A 132 7.87 0.79 -18.48
CA SER A 132 8.60 0.68 -19.74
C SER A 132 9.08 -0.74 -19.98
N GLY A 133 9.48 -1.04 -21.23
CA GLY A 133 9.83 -2.38 -21.66
C GLY A 133 8.65 -3.09 -22.32
N ARG A 134 8.43 -4.37 -21.98
CA ARG A 134 7.35 -5.21 -22.59
C ARG A 134 6.50 -5.92 -21.54
N ARG A 135 6.59 -5.51 -20.27
CA ARG A 135 5.99 -6.21 -19.14
C ARG A 135 4.79 -5.45 -18.54
N GLY A 136 3.99 -4.79 -19.39
CA GLY A 136 2.75 -4.13 -18.98
C GLY A 136 1.85 -5.07 -18.19
N GLY A 137 1.32 -4.59 -17.05
CA GLY A 137 0.56 -5.41 -16.11
C GLY A 137 1.41 -6.16 -15.08
N PHE A 138 2.71 -5.87 -14.99
CA PHE A 138 3.52 -6.29 -13.85
C PHE A 138 3.27 -5.34 -12.68
N PHE A 139 2.76 -5.87 -11.57
CA PHE A 139 2.52 -5.13 -10.34
C PHE A 139 2.93 -5.95 -9.12
N THR A 140 3.53 -5.30 -8.13
CA THR A 140 3.75 -5.88 -6.81
C THR A 140 3.33 -4.92 -5.72
N GLY A 141 2.84 -5.44 -4.59
CA GLY A 141 2.49 -4.68 -3.41
C GLY A 141 3.08 -5.32 -2.16
N GLY A 142 3.53 -4.51 -1.22
CA GLY A 142 4.16 -5.02 -0.01
C GLY A 142 4.60 -3.95 0.96
N TYR A 143 5.55 -4.31 1.81
CA TYR A 143 5.98 -3.53 2.95
C TYR A 143 7.44 -3.11 2.80
N THR A 144 7.72 -1.86 3.13
CA THR A 144 9.08 -1.30 3.20
C THR A 144 9.41 -0.95 4.63
N LEU A 145 10.63 -1.28 5.04
CA LEU A 145 11.25 -0.83 6.28
C LEU A 145 12.62 -0.25 5.96
N GLY A 146 12.95 0.91 6.51
CA GLY A 146 14.23 1.54 6.22
C GLY A 146 14.71 2.46 7.33
N LEU A 147 15.99 2.80 7.22
CA LEU A 147 16.74 3.65 8.14
C LEU A 147 17.19 4.89 7.40
N GLU A 148 17.00 6.05 7.99
CA GLU A 148 17.52 7.32 7.51
C GLU A 148 18.41 7.98 8.56
N ARG A 149 19.56 8.50 8.13
CA ARG A 149 20.46 9.24 8.99
C ARG A 149 20.98 10.49 8.28
N HIS A 150 20.79 11.64 8.88
CA HIS A 150 21.36 12.89 8.41
C HIS A 150 22.87 12.89 8.65
N PHE A 151 23.66 13.13 7.59
CA PHE A 151 25.10 13.42 7.69
C PHE A 151 25.34 14.90 7.81
N THR A 152 24.50 15.71 7.12
CA THR A 152 24.44 17.16 7.19
C THR A 152 22.97 17.56 7.22
N ASP A 153 22.70 18.87 7.34
CA ASP A 153 21.31 19.39 7.29
C ASP A 153 20.58 19.01 5.99
N SER A 154 21.32 18.81 4.91
CA SER A 154 20.73 18.52 3.58
C SER A 154 21.05 17.12 3.04
N LEU A 155 22.02 16.40 3.62
CA LEU A 155 22.42 15.08 3.09
C LEU A 155 22.00 13.96 4.02
N ILE A 156 21.20 13.04 3.49
CA ILE A 156 20.60 11.94 4.23
C ILE A 156 21.09 10.61 3.63
N LEU A 157 21.63 9.72 4.47
CA LEU A 157 21.81 8.30 4.13
C LEU A 157 20.46 7.59 4.27
N ASP A 158 20.08 6.81 3.29
CA ASP A 158 18.89 5.96 3.29
C ASP A 158 19.30 4.51 3.02
N ALA A 159 18.89 3.60 3.87
CA ALA A 159 19.09 2.16 3.68
C ALA A 159 17.86 1.39 4.15
N GLY A 160 17.41 0.42 3.36
CA GLY A 160 16.21 -0.32 3.72
C GLY A 160 15.94 -1.50 2.81
N GLY A 161 14.76 -2.07 2.95
CA GLY A 161 14.31 -3.19 2.14
C GLY A 161 12.80 -3.21 1.98
N TYR A 162 12.39 -3.68 0.84
CA TYR A 162 11.01 -4.00 0.48
C TYR A 162 10.84 -5.51 0.41
N VAL A 163 9.70 -6.00 0.90
CA VAL A 163 9.22 -7.35 0.73
C VAL A 163 7.77 -7.28 0.29
N GLY A 164 7.44 -7.90 -0.82
CA GLY A 164 6.10 -7.86 -1.37
C GLY A 164 5.78 -9.03 -2.26
N ALA A 165 4.56 -9.00 -2.76
CA ALA A 165 3.97 -10.06 -3.56
C ALA A 165 3.37 -9.51 -4.85
N GLY A 166 3.38 -10.31 -5.91
CA GLY A 166 2.75 -9.94 -7.18
C GLY A 166 3.49 -10.46 -8.39
N GLY A 167 3.45 -9.71 -9.48
CA GLY A 167 4.04 -10.04 -10.76
C GLY A 167 3.10 -9.72 -11.91
N GLY A 168 3.18 -10.46 -12.99
CA GLY A 168 2.36 -10.25 -14.19
C GLY A 168 3.21 -9.89 -15.41
N GLY A 169 2.59 -9.37 -16.46
CA GLY A 169 3.29 -8.99 -17.69
C GLY A 169 4.09 -10.13 -18.32
N ALA A 170 3.72 -11.39 -18.08
CA ALA A 170 4.47 -12.58 -18.48
C ALA A 170 5.96 -12.57 -18.02
N ALA A 171 6.27 -11.86 -16.93
CA ALA A 171 7.61 -11.84 -16.36
C ALA A 171 7.94 -13.17 -15.64
N ALA A 172 9.23 -13.49 -15.52
CA ALA A 172 9.70 -14.73 -14.88
C ALA A 172 9.79 -14.59 -13.34
N GLN A 173 8.73 -14.13 -12.70
CA GLN A 173 8.65 -13.84 -11.25
C GLN A 173 8.40 -15.08 -10.39
N GLY A 174 8.23 -16.27 -10.97
CA GLY A 174 7.96 -17.52 -10.24
C GLY A 174 6.72 -17.44 -9.37
N GLY A 175 6.86 -17.61 -8.04
CA GLY A 175 5.76 -17.52 -7.08
C GLY A 175 5.27 -16.11 -6.81
N GLY A 176 6.04 -15.07 -7.19
CA GLY A 176 5.69 -13.67 -7.05
C GLY A 176 6.26 -12.96 -5.83
N LEU A 177 7.07 -13.62 -5.00
CA LEU A 177 7.79 -12.97 -3.91
C LEU A 177 8.87 -12.05 -4.48
N MET A 178 8.79 -10.76 -4.15
CA MET A 178 9.81 -9.77 -4.49
C MET A 178 10.52 -9.28 -3.24
N ILE A 179 11.85 -9.32 -3.25
CA ILE A 179 12.73 -8.76 -2.22
C ILE A 179 13.56 -7.67 -2.88
N ARG A 180 13.62 -6.48 -2.26
CA ARG A 180 14.36 -5.35 -2.82
C ARG A 180 15.04 -4.54 -1.73
N PRO A 181 16.25 -4.93 -1.30
CA PRO A 181 17.11 -4.07 -0.50
C PRO A 181 17.58 -2.84 -1.29
N HIS A 182 17.86 -1.76 -0.58
CA HIS A 182 18.43 -0.55 -1.15
C HIS A 182 19.36 0.16 -0.16
N ILE A 183 20.31 0.91 -0.71
CA ILE A 183 21.14 1.87 0.01
C ILE A 183 21.43 3.05 -0.90
N GLY A 184 21.38 4.26 -0.36
CA GLY A 184 21.62 5.45 -1.16
C GLY A 184 21.73 6.73 -0.36
N LEU A 185 21.80 7.81 -1.10
CA LEU A 185 21.89 9.16 -0.56
C LEU A 185 20.74 10.01 -1.09
N LYS A 186 20.19 10.85 -0.22
CA LYS A 186 19.15 11.82 -0.56
C LYS A 186 19.64 13.23 -0.24
N TYR A 187 19.24 14.17 -1.06
CA TYR A 187 19.41 15.60 -0.81
C TYR A 187 18.06 16.21 -0.43
N ASP A 188 18.01 16.82 0.74
CA ASP A 188 16.83 17.50 1.28
C ASP A 188 16.80 18.96 0.83
N PHE A 189 15.72 19.34 0.12
CA PHE A 189 15.44 20.70 -0.33
C PHE A 189 14.55 21.47 0.65
N GLY A 190 14.19 20.87 1.79
CA GLY A 190 13.29 21.42 2.80
C GLY A 190 11.81 21.10 2.56
N TRP A 191 11.30 21.17 1.33
CA TRP A 191 9.93 20.80 0.95
C TRP A 191 9.82 19.39 0.34
N SER A 192 10.91 18.83 -0.11
CA SER A 192 11.04 17.48 -0.66
C SER A 192 12.48 17.01 -0.54
N ALA A 193 12.71 15.70 -0.70
CA ALA A 193 14.05 15.17 -0.86
C ALA A 193 14.15 14.33 -2.13
N MET A 194 15.27 14.45 -2.86
CA MET A 194 15.57 13.61 -4.02
C MET A 194 16.74 12.68 -3.69
N GLY A 195 16.61 11.42 -4.11
CA GLY A 195 17.60 10.39 -3.79
C GLY A 195 18.04 9.57 -4.98
N LEU A 196 19.29 9.10 -4.86
CA LEU A 196 19.87 8.05 -5.69
C LEU A 196 20.13 6.84 -4.81
N ASN A 197 19.53 5.70 -5.14
CA ASN A 197 19.64 4.46 -4.39
C ASN A 197 20.20 3.36 -5.29
N TYR A 198 21.22 2.66 -4.81
CA TYR A 198 21.61 1.38 -5.35
C TYR A 198 20.65 0.32 -4.81
N THR A 199 20.09 -0.49 -5.69
CA THR A 199 19.05 -1.46 -5.39
C THR A 199 19.40 -2.82 -5.94
N TYR A 200 18.89 -3.86 -5.31
CA TYR A 200 18.94 -5.23 -5.81
C TYR A 200 17.52 -5.79 -5.78
N VAL A 201 16.96 -6.10 -6.93
CA VAL A 201 15.63 -6.69 -7.07
C VAL A 201 15.78 -8.18 -7.30
N ASP A 202 15.17 -8.99 -6.46
CA ASP A 202 15.23 -10.45 -6.53
C ASP A 202 13.84 -11.09 -6.38
N PHE A 203 13.59 -12.09 -7.19
CA PHE A 203 12.44 -12.98 -7.08
C PHE A 203 12.94 -14.39 -6.76
N PRO A 204 13.04 -14.78 -5.47
CA PRO A 204 13.71 -16.02 -5.05
C PRO A 204 13.16 -17.30 -5.68
N ASN A 205 11.88 -17.30 -6.06
CA ASN A 205 11.20 -18.42 -6.72
C ASN A 205 11.03 -18.23 -8.23
N GLY A 206 11.71 -17.21 -8.80
CA GLY A 206 11.72 -16.88 -10.22
C GLY A 206 13.14 -16.72 -10.75
N ASP A 207 13.26 -16.18 -11.96
CA ASP A 207 14.55 -15.99 -12.62
C ASP A 207 14.98 -14.52 -12.69
N ILE A 208 14.17 -13.59 -12.12
CA ILE A 208 14.48 -12.16 -12.08
C ILE A 208 15.42 -11.89 -10.91
N SER A 209 16.64 -11.42 -11.22
CA SER A 209 17.64 -10.97 -10.25
C SER A 209 18.46 -9.85 -10.90
N SER A 210 18.37 -8.63 -10.39
CA SER A 210 18.99 -7.47 -11.04
C SER A 210 19.43 -6.41 -10.04
N ASN A 211 20.60 -5.84 -10.28
CA ASN A 211 21.04 -4.61 -9.65
C ASN A 211 20.56 -3.41 -10.49
N ALA A 212 20.16 -2.33 -9.83
CA ALA A 212 19.73 -1.12 -10.50
C ALA A 212 20.13 0.13 -9.71
N ILE A 213 19.99 1.28 -10.36
CA ILE A 213 20.00 2.59 -9.71
C ILE A 213 18.58 3.15 -9.76
N ALA A 214 18.03 3.44 -8.60
CA ALA A 214 16.71 4.06 -8.47
C ALA A 214 16.84 5.56 -8.19
N LEU A 215 16.07 6.35 -8.92
CA LEU A 215 15.75 7.73 -8.57
C LEU A 215 14.57 7.73 -7.62
N SER A 216 14.61 8.54 -6.56
CA SER A 216 13.47 8.72 -5.66
C SER A 216 13.17 10.19 -5.42
N LEU A 217 11.89 10.49 -5.21
CA LEU A 217 11.37 11.77 -4.77
C LEU A 217 10.51 11.53 -3.53
N ASP A 218 10.93 12.09 -2.41
CA ASP A 218 10.23 12.03 -1.14
C ASP A 218 9.50 13.35 -0.89
N ILE A 219 8.20 13.29 -0.63
CA ILE A 219 7.38 14.45 -0.27
C ILE A 219 6.94 14.25 1.18
N PRO A 220 7.53 15.01 2.14
CA PRO A 220 7.14 14.93 3.53
C PRO A 220 5.80 15.61 3.77
N PHE A 221 5.00 15.04 4.66
CA PHE A 221 3.78 15.64 5.16
C PHE A 221 3.51 15.19 6.59
N SER A 222 2.68 15.94 7.31
CA SER A 222 2.25 15.58 8.65
C SER A 222 0.75 15.39 8.68
N SER A 223 0.29 14.42 9.45
CA SER A 223 -1.13 14.23 9.70
C SER A 223 -1.37 13.85 11.15
N PRO A 224 -2.49 14.30 11.75
CA PRO A 224 -2.82 13.94 13.11
C PRO A 224 -3.22 12.46 13.21
N ALA A 225 -2.89 11.86 14.33
CA ALA A 225 -3.37 10.57 14.77
C ALA A 225 -3.94 10.72 16.17
N ILE A 226 -5.08 10.13 16.41
CA ILE A 226 -5.76 10.11 17.70
C ILE A 226 -5.93 8.68 18.18
N ASP A 227 -6.16 8.54 19.47
CA ASP A 227 -6.42 7.23 20.05
C ASP A 227 -7.76 6.69 19.57
N TRP A 228 -7.85 5.37 19.38
CA TRP A 228 -9.05 4.67 18.98
C TRP A 228 -10.27 4.94 19.88
N GLU A 229 -10.04 5.17 21.18
CA GLU A 229 -11.12 5.35 22.17
C GLU A 229 -11.54 6.79 22.35
N ASP A 230 -10.86 7.75 21.69
CA ASP A 230 -11.28 9.14 21.77
C ASP A 230 -12.57 9.34 20.97
N ASP A 231 -13.58 9.83 21.67
CA ASP A 231 -14.86 10.24 21.09
C ASP A 231 -14.76 11.67 20.55
N ASP A 232 -15.84 12.14 19.92
CA ASP A 232 -15.94 13.48 19.36
C ASP A 232 -15.57 14.56 20.39
N LYS A 233 -14.65 15.43 20.01
CA LYS A 233 -14.09 16.51 20.83
C LYS A 233 -14.07 17.82 20.06
N THR A 234 -13.68 18.91 20.71
CA THR A 234 -13.48 20.20 20.04
C THR A 234 -12.10 20.28 19.38
N ALA A 235 -11.92 21.24 18.48
CA ALA A 235 -10.62 21.50 17.85
C ALA A 235 -9.54 21.82 18.90
N ALA A 236 -9.88 22.57 19.96
CA ALA A 236 -8.96 22.87 21.06
C ALA A 236 -8.59 21.60 21.85
N ASP A 237 -9.52 20.67 22.07
CA ASP A 237 -9.22 19.41 22.75
C ASP A 237 -8.26 18.53 21.95
N TYR A 238 -8.44 18.45 20.62
CA TYR A 238 -7.58 17.62 19.76
C TYR A 238 -6.22 18.25 19.52
N PHE A 239 -6.16 19.55 19.24
CA PHE A 239 -4.93 20.20 18.77
C PHE A 239 -4.27 21.09 19.83
N GLY A 240 -4.84 21.19 21.04
CA GLY A 240 -4.30 22.02 22.12
C GLY A 240 -4.18 23.49 21.71
N ALA A 241 -3.13 24.16 22.16
CA ALA A 241 -2.87 25.57 21.82
C ALA A 241 -2.61 25.82 20.32
N ASP A 242 -2.22 24.78 19.59
CA ASP A 242 -1.86 24.86 18.16
C ASP A 242 -3.06 24.83 17.21
N TRP A 243 -4.29 24.68 17.69
CA TRP A 243 -5.48 24.60 16.86
C TRP A 243 -5.61 25.73 15.82
N ARG A 244 -5.06 26.92 16.11
CA ARG A 244 -5.09 28.08 15.20
C ARG A 244 -4.18 27.91 13.97
N ASN A 245 -3.18 27.02 14.05
CA ASN A 245 -2.25 26.71 12.98
C ASN A 245 -2.71 25.49 12.15
N VAL A 246 -3.84 24.89 12.50
CA VAL A 246 -4.39 23.72 11.82
C VAL A 246 -5.50 24.17 10.90
N SER A 247 -5.47 23.70 9.67
CA SER A 247 -6.55 23.86 8.72
C SER A 247 -7.12 22.52 8.27
N ARG A 248 -8.38 22.56 7.85
CA ARG A 248 -9.12 21.42 7.33
C ARG A 248 -9.01 21.38 5.82
N HIS A 249 -8.62 20.22 5.30
CA HIS A 249 -8.58 19.90 3.87
C HIS A 249 -9.64 18.85 3.54
N ARG A 250 -10.27 18.99 2.40
CA ARG A 250 -11.16 17.97 1.87
C ARG A 250 -10.34 16.81 1.32
N SER A 251 -10.83 15.58 1.51
CA SER A 251 -10.34 14.39 0.81
C SER A 251 -11.53 13.55 0.37
N HIS A 252 -11.38 12.81 -0.70
CA HIS A 252 -12.38 11.85 -1.16
C HIS A 252 -11.77 10.45 -1.17
N LEU A 253 -12.51 9.50 -0.61
CA LEU A 253 -12.30 8.07 -0.83
C LEU A 253 -13.46 7.59 -1.71
N ALA A 254 -13.19 7.30 -2.96
CA ALA A 254 -14.22 6.96 -3.93
C ALA A 254 -14.10 5.51 -4.39
N THR A 255 -15.26 4.85 -4.55
CA THR A 255 -15.34 3.65 -5.36
C THR A 255 -15.42 4.05 -6.82
N ARG A 256 -14.69 3.34 -7.68
CA ARG A 256 -14.68 3.57 -9.13
C ARG A 256 -15.31 2.37 -9.84
N ILE A 257 -16.40 2.61 -10.55
CA ILE A 257 -17.06 1.62 -11.42
C ILE A 257 -17.08 2.21 -12.80
N ARG A 258 -16.34 1.63 -13.74
CA ARG A 258 -16.18 2.14 -15.09
C ARG A 258 -16.42 1.08 -16.15
N ALA A 259 -16.95 1.53 -17.28
CA ALA A 259 -17.07 0.77 -18.51
C ALA A 259 -16.13 1.37 -19.55
N TYR A 260 -15.11 0.62 -19.94
CA TYR A 260 -14.16 0.98 -20.99
C TYR A 260 -14.63 0.44 -22.32
N SER A 261 -14.64 1.28 -23.32
CA SER A 261 -14.95 0.95 -24.71
C SER A 261 -13.67 1.09 -25.53
N PRO A 262 -12.91 -0.01 -25.75
CA PRO A 262 -11.69 0.03 -26.53
C PRO A 262 -11.93 0.60 -27.93
N THR A 263 -11.00 1.41 -28.43
CA THR A 263 -11.09 1.96 -29.77
C THR A 263 -10.67 0.96 -30.84
N ASN A 264 -11.05 1.21 -32.08
CA ASN A 264 -10.60 0.40 -33.22
C ASN A 264 -9.06 0.45 -33.30
N GLY A 265 -8.42 -0.73 -33.22
CA GLY A 265 -6.97 -0.84 -33.16
C GLY A 265 -6.45 -1.36 -31.81
N SER A 266 -7.26 -1.29 -30.75
CA SER A 266 -6.91 -1.91 -29.48
C SER A 266 -6.86 -3.43 -29.63
N THR A 267 -5.77 -4.03 -29.15
CA THR A 267 -5.54 -5.46 -29.29
C THR A 267 -5.11 -6.13 -27.97
N THR A 268 -5.23 -7.43 -27.95
CA THR A 268 -4.55 -8.26 -26.96
C THR A 268 -3.09 -8.44 -27.35
N THR A 269 -2.26 -8.92 -26.41
CA THR A 269 -0.84 -9.29 -26.64
C THR A 269 -0.65 -10.36 -27.71
N SER A 270 -1.70 -11.13 -28.04
CA SER A 270 -1.71 -12.08 -29.16
C SER A 270 -2.20 -11.48 -30.48
N GLY A 271 -2.50 -10.19 -30.54
CA GLY A 271 -2.99 -9.48 -31.71
C GLY A 271 -4.50 -9.63 -32.00
N ARG A 272 -5.28 -10.26 -31.11
CA ARG A 272 -6.74 -10.32 -31.21
C ARG A 272 -7.33 -8.94 -30.91
N SER A 273 -8.26 -8.45 -31.75
CA SER A 273 -8.95 -7.18 -31.49
C SER A 273 -9.75 -7.23 -30.17
N LEU A 274 -9.67 -6.15 -29.40
CA LEU A 274 -10.48 -5.91 -28.21
C LEU A 274 -11.70 -5.08 -28.61
N ASN A 275 -12.83 -5.73 -28.79
CA ASN A 275 -14.08 -5.08 -29.21
C ASN A 275 -15.13 -5.04 -28.08
N ASP A 276 -14.93 -5.80 -27.02
CA ASP A 276 -15.87 -5.92 -25.92
C ASP A 276 -15.67 -4.80 -24.91
N THR A 277 -16.75 -4.38 -24.28
CA THR A 277 -16.68 -3.43 -23.17
C THR A 277 -16.03 -4.09 -21.95
N LEU A 278 -15.01 -3.43 -21.40
CA LEU A 278 -14.32 -3.89 -20.19
C LEU A 278 -14.96 -3.21 -18.98
N GLY A 279 -15.49 -3.99 -18.05
CA GLY A 279 -15.96 -3.46 -16.77
C GLY A 279 -14.84 -3.44 -15.76
N LEU A 280 -14.58 -2.30 -15.15
CA LEU A 280 -13.56 -2.11 -14.11
C LEU A 280 -14.18 -1.68 -12.79
N ILE A 281 -13.58 -2.15 -11.70
CA ILE A 281 -13.87 -1.69 -10.33
C ILE A 281 -12.57 -1.27 -9.66
N GLY A 282 -12.63 -0.21 -8.86
CA GLY A 282 -11.45 0.31 -8.20
C GLY A 282 -11.76 1.22 -7.02
N VAL A 283 -10.70 1.76 -6.46
CA VAL A 283 -10.71 2.73 -5.38
C VAL A 283 -9.81 3.90 -5.75
N GLU A 284 -10.29 5.11 -5.51
CA GLU A 284 -9.52 6.35 -5.67
C GLU A 284 -9.50 7.11 -4.36
N TYR A 285 -8.33 7.59 -3.99
CA TYR A 285 -8.15 8.59 -2.94
C TYR A 285 -7.73 9.91 -3.57
N SER A 286 -8.48 10.98 -3.30
CA SER A 286 -8.16 12.34 -3.74
C SER A 286 -7.94 13.24 -2.53
N TYR A 287 -6.81 13.96 -2.50
CA TYR A 287 -6.46 14.93 -1.46
C TYR A 287 -6.46 16.34 -2.05
N PHE A 288 -7.23 17.24 -1.44
CA PHE A 288 -7.36 18.62 -1.88
C PHE A 288 -6.24 19.47 -1.27
N LEU A 289 -5.36 19.99 -2.12
CA LEU A 289 -4.27 20.90 -1.75
C LEU A 289 -4.79 22.28 -1.31
N ASN A 290 -5.95 22.65 -1.84
CA ASN A 290 -6.75 23.82 -1.50
C ASN A 290 -8.19 23.57 -1.97
N ASP A 291 -9.07 24.57 -1.94
CA ASP A 291 -10.50 24.40 -2.31
C ASP A 291 -10.73 23.84 -3.72
N ASN A 292 -9.78 24.01 -4.63
CA ASN A 292 -9.91 23.68 -6.04
C ASN A 292 -8.96 22.58 -6.50
N TRP A 293 -7.64 22.70 -6.24
CA TRP A 293 -6.66 21.74 -6.71
C TRP A 293 -6.61 20.48 -5.83
N PHE A 294 -6.62 19.32 -6.46
CA PHE A 294 -6.45 18.05 -5.78
C PHE A 294 -5.44 17.15 -6.48
N THR A 295 -4.80 16.31 -5.71
CA THR A 295 -4.04 15.15 -6.19
C THR A 295 -4.89 13.91 -6.05
N THR A 296 -4.68 12.92 -6.93
CA THR A 296 -5.44 11.68 -6.90
C THR A 296 -4.54 10.47 -7.08
N PHE A 297 -4.89 9.39 -6.40
CA PHE A 297 -4.29 8.08 -6.51
C PHE A 297 -5.39 7.04 -6.69
N GLU A 298 -5.26 6.19 -7.69
CA GLU A 298 -6.28 5.21 -8.05
C GLU A 298 -5.67 3.83 -8.31
N THR A 299 -6.36 2.79 -7.87
CA THR A 299 -6.13 1.42 -8.29
C THR A 299 -7.44 0.80 -8.75
N ALA A 300 -7.42 0.08 -9.86
CA ALA A 300 -8.60 -0.59 -10.41
C ALA A 300 -8.21 -1.93 -11.04
N GLY A 301 -9.19 -2.84 -11.14
CA GLY A 301 -9.04 -4.13 -11.80
C GLY A 301 -10.27 -4.49 -12.61
N ALA A 302 -10.09 -5.31 -13.65
CA ALA A 302 -11.18 -5.76 -14.50
C ALA A 302 -12.09 -6.74 -13.79
N LEU A 303 -13.42 -6.56 -13.94
CA LEU A 303 -14.49 -7.45 -13.51
C LEU A 303 -15.10 -8.23 -14.67
N SER A 304 -15.00 -7.70 -15.91
CA SER A 304 -15.64 -8.30 -17.10
C SER A 304 -14.90 -7.88 -18.38
N GLY A 305 -15.24 -8.54 -19.50
CA GLY A 305 -14.64 -8.26 -20.81
C GLY A 305 -13.55 -9.24 -21.22
N GLU A 306 -13.50 -10.44 -20.62
CA GLU A 306 -12.50 -11.50 -20.89
C GLU A 306 -11.03 -11.08 -20.67
N VAL A 307 -10.80 -10.01 -19.88
CA VAL A 307 -9.49 -9.47 -19.56
C VAL A 307 -9.15 -9.65 -18.07
N GLY A 308 -9.58 -10.76 -17.48
CA GLY A 308 -9.31 -11.08 -16.08
C GLY A 308 -7.82 -11.01 -15.75
N GLY A 309 -7.47 -10.18 -14.75
CA GLY A 309 -6.09 -9.86 -14.39
C GLY A 309 -5.58 -8.54 -15.00
N TYR A 310 -6.38 -7.80 -15.77
CA TYR A 310 -6.06 -6.41 -16.11
C TYR A 310 -6.21 -5.53 -14.86
N ALA A 311 -5.22 -4.69 -14.62
CA ALA A 311 -5.20 -3.77 -13.49
C ALA A 311 -4.57 -2.42 -13.87
N GLU A 312 -4.92 -1.40 -13.11
CA GLU A 312 -4.41 -0.03 -13.22
C GLU A 312 -3.91 0.47 -11.86
N LEU A 313 -2.81 1.23 -11.89
CA LEU A 313 -2.26 1.96 -10.76
C LEU A 313 -1.88 3.35 -11.25
N LEU A 314 -2.70 4.34 -10.95
CA LEU A 314 -2.59 5.69 -11.50
C LEU A 314 -2.49 6.74 -10.41
N ALA A 315 -1.72 7.80 -10.69
CA ALA A 315 -1.66 9.00 -9.87
C ALA A 315 -1.77 10.25 -10.75
N GLY A 316 -2.27 11.34 -10.19
CA GLY A 316 -2.42 12.54 -10.98
C GLY A 316 -2.88 13.77 -10.22
N ILE A 317 -3.30 14.75 -10.99
CA ILE A 317 -3.77 16.04 -10.51
C ILE A 317 -5.09 16.40 -11.17
N GLY A 318 -5.95 17.06 -10.41
CA GLY A 318 -7.22 17.57 -10.92
C GLY A 318 -7.58 18.93 -10.33
N TYR A 319 -8.63 19.47 -10.90
CA TYR A 319 -9.17 20.76 -10.49
C TYR A 319 -10.67 20.64 -10.26
N ARG A 320 -11.16 21.15 -9.14
CA ARG A 320 -12.59 21.21 -8.82
C ARG A 320 -13.13 22.59 -9.13
N LEU A 321 -14.08 22.65 -10.06
CA LEU A 321 -14.78 23.86 -10.46
C LEU A 321 -16.23 23.82 -9.93
N PRO A 322 -16.56 24.54 -8.86
CA PRO A 322 -17.94 24.64 -8.37
C PRO A 322 -18.85 25.24 -9.44
N LEU A 323 -20.01 24.60 -9.68
CA LEU A 323 -21.02 25.06 -10.64
C LEU A 323 -22.18 25.78 -9.98
N THR A 324 -22.35 25.60 -8.67
CA THR A 324 -23.48 26.15 -7.90
C THR A 324 -22.98 26.88 -6.67
N ASN A 325 -23.65 27.97 -6.29
CA ASN A 325 -23.28 28.77 -5.13
C ASN A 325 -23.40 28.00 -3.80
N ASN A 326 -24.19 26.93 -3.73
CA ASN A 326 -24.33 26.07 -2.56
C ASN A 326 -23.34 24.90 -2.55
N ASP A 327 -22.36 24.90 -3.42
CA ASP A 327 -21.31 23.89 -3.56
C ASP A 327 -21.82 22.44 -3.77
N ARG A 328 -23.08 22.28 -4.24
CA ARG A 328 -23.67 20.96 -4.48
C ARG A 328 -23.20 20.29 -5.76
N MET A 329 -22.84 21.09 -6.76
CA MET A 329 -22.36 20.56 -8.05
C MET A 329 -21.01 21.15 -8.39
N ALA A 330 -20.12 20.30 -8.91
CA ALA A 330 -18.81 20.71 -9.39
C ALA A 330 -18.35 19.88 -10.59
N LEU A 331 -17.56 20.48 -11.48
CA LEU A 331 -16.79 19.76 -12.49
C LEU A 331 -15.42 19.38 -11.92
N LEU A 332 -14.94 18.18 -12.29
CA LEU A 332 -13.68 17.60 -11.83
C LEU A 332 -12.82 17.17 -13.04
N PRO A 333 -12.27 18.11 -13.85
CA PRO A 333 -11.24 17.73 -14.81
C PRO A 333 -10.00 17.21 -14.09
N SER A 334 -9.41 16.12 -14.59
CA SER A 334 -8.18 15.56 -14.04
C SER A 334 -7.34 14.86 -15.11
N LEU A 335 -6.02 14.81 -14.85
CA LEU A 335 -5.04 14.08 -15.63
C LEU A 335 -4.31 13.12 -14.70
N THR A 336 -4.24 11.86 -15.10
CA THR A 336 -3.53 10.82 -14.35
C THR A 336 -2.58 10.07 -15.27
N ILE A 337 -1.47 9.62 -14.71
CA ILE A 337 -0.48 8.77 -15.35
C ILE A 337 -0.15 7.61 -14.42
N GLY A 338 0.38 6.54 -14.97
CA GLY A 338 0.86 5.40 -14.16
C GLY A 338 1.01 4.16 -14.99
N GLY A 339 0.77 3.00 -14.37
CA GLY A 339 0.89 1.71 -15.00
C GLY A 339 -0.46 1.03 -15.15
N ALA A 340 -0.62 0.31 -16.25
CA ALA A 340 -1.75 -0.56 -16.51
C ALA A 340 -1.33 -1.77 -17.33
N GLY A 341 -2.15 -2.83 -17.28
CA GLY A 341 -1.96 -4.01 -18.11
C GLY A 341 -2.36 -5.30 -17.43
N GLY A 342 -1.93 -6.42 -18.00
CA GLY A 342 -2.41 -7.75 -17.63
C GLY A 342 -3.68 -8.15 -18.38
N GLY A 343 -4.27 -9.27 -18.04
CA GLY A 343 -5.49 -9.77 -18.71
C GLY A 343 -5.35 -9.91 -20.22
N THR A 344 -4.13 -10.07 -20.72
CA THR A 344 -3.79 -10.09 -22.17
C THR A 344 -3.97 -8.77 -22.92
N VAL A 345 -4.28 -7.65 -22.26
CA VAL A 345 -4.39 -6.34 -22.90
C VAL A 345 -3.00 -5.84 -23.31
N GLU A 346 -2.87 -5.34 -24.57
CA GLU A 346 -1.59 -4.87 -25.12
C GLU A 346 -1.32 -3.40 -24.69
N THR A 347 -0.72 -3.24 -23.53
CA THR A 347 -0.30 -1.95 -23.00
C THR A 347 1.20 -1.69 -23.16
N GLY A 348 1.92 -2.52 -23.92
CA GLY A 348 3.37 -2.40 -24.12
C GLY A 348 4.14 -2.51 -22.82
N GLY A 349 4.90 -1.47 -22.48
CA GLY A 349 5.64 -1.38 -21.22
C GLY A 349 4.77 -1.14 -19.98
N GLY A 350 3.48 -0.89 -20.17
CA GLY A 350 2.51 -0.65 -19.09
C GLY A 350 2.25 0.82 -18.81
N PHE A 351 3.03 1.77 -19.32
CA PHE A 351 2.76 3.18 -19.09
C PHE A 351 1.44 3.61 -19.77
N VAL A 352 0.59 4.28 -19.01
CA VAL A 352 -0.67 4.85 -19.51
C VAL A 352 -0.86 6.28 -19.04
N GLY A 353 -1.57 7.04 -19.86
CA GLY A 353 -2.08 8.36 -19.52
C GLY A 353 -3.60 8.40 -19.62
N ARG A 354 -4.26 9.11 -18.74
CA ARG A 354 -5.72 9.24 -18.75
C ARG A 354 -6.14 10.69 -18.52
N ALA A 355 -7.01 11.20 -19.41
CA ALA A 355 -7.72 12.44 -19.24
C ALA A 355 -9.16 12.16 -18.81
N ASN A 356 -9.63 12.82 -17.78
CA ASN A 356 -10.93 12.60 -17.15
C ASN A 356 -11.70 13.89 -16.95
N LEU A 357 -13.02 13.83 -17.10
CA LEU A 357 -13.95 14.87 -16.69
C LEU A 357 -15.04 14.24 -15.83
N GLY A 358 -15.09 14.62 -14.56
CA GLY A 358 -16.12 14.21 -13.61
C GLY A 358 -17.16 15.31 -13.38
N LEU A 359 -18.40 14.92 -13.13
CA LEU A 359 -19.47 15.75 -12.60
C LEU A 359 -19.82 15.24 -11.20
N GLU A 360 -19.44 15.99 -10.18
CA GLU A 360 -19.78 15.74 -8.79
C GLU A 360 -21.16 16.30 -8.46
N TYR A 361 -21.97 15.48 -7.78
CA TYR A 361 -23.20 15.90 -7.11
C TYR A 361 -23.15 15.47 -5.65
N ARG A 362 -23.13 16.44 -4.72
CA ARG A 362 -23.10 16.20 -3.29
C ARG A 362 -24.48 15.78 -2.79
N LEU A 363 -24.59 14.51 -2.38
CA LEU A 363 -25.83 13.92 -1.82
C LEU A 363 -26.06 14.35 -0.37
N SER A 364 -24.97 14.36 0.42
CA SER A 364 -24.94 14.78 1.83
C SER A 364 -23.61 15.49 2.13
N PRO A 365 -23.38 16.02 3.34
CA PRO A 365 -22.07 16.57 3.70
C PRO A 365 -20.92 15.59 3.52
N ASP A 366 -21.18 14.28 3.71
CA ASP A 366 -20.16 13.23 3.73
C ASP A 366 -20.17 12.34 2.47
N LEU A 367 -21.14 12.52 1.55
CA LEU A 367 -21.29 11.63 0.41
C LEU A 367 -21.55 12.40 -0.87
N SER A 368 -20.75 12.11 -1.90
CA SER A 368 -20.93 12.60 -3.27
C SER A 368 -21.14 11.46 -4.26
N LEU A 369 -21.93 11.71 -5.28
CA LEU A 369 -22.03 10.90 -6.49
C LEU A 369 -21.21 11.60 -7.57
N ILE A 370 -20.33 10.86 -8.26
CA ILE A 370 -19.51 11.38 -9.35
C ILE A 370 -19.79 10.55 -10.60
N MET A 371 -20.32 11.21 -11.63
CA MET A 371 -20.36 10.65 -12.99
C MET A 371 -19.12 11.13 -13.72
N ASP A 372 -18.34 10.20 -14.28
CA ASP A 372 -17.13 10.57 -15.01
C ASP A 372 -17.08 9.93 -16.39
N GLY A 373 -16.24 10.52 -17.24
CA GLY A 373 -15.92 10.00 -18.55
C GLY A 373 -14.61 10.59 -19.05
N GLY A 374 -13.98 9.87 -19.95
CA GLY A 374 -12.68 10.29 -20.43
C GLY A 374 -12.06 9.35 -21.44
N TYR A 375 -10.76 9.48 -21.57
CA TYR A 375 -9.95 8.71 -22.50
C TYR A 375 -8.66 8.26 -21.85
N LEU A 376 -8.33 6.99 -22.02
CA LEU A 376 -7.08 6.38 -21.60
C LEU A 376 -6.29 5.94 -22.83
N THR A 377 -4.98 6.15 -22.80
CA THR A 377 -4.05 5.75 -23.86
C THR A 377 -2.82 5.05 -23.28
N ALA A 378 -2.35 4.01 -23.96
CA ALA A 378 -1.08 3.33 -23.71
C ALA A 378 -0.10 3.65 -24.85
N PRO A 379 0.77 4.68 -24.70
CA PRO A 379 1.62 5.16 -25.81
C PRO A 379 2.57 4.12 -26.38
N ASP A 380 3.02 3.17 -25.54
CA ASP A 380 3.95 2.09 -25.95
C ASP A 380 3.23 0.79 -26.35
N GLY A 381 1.89 0.80 -26.31
CA GLY A 381 1.03 -0.35 -26.65
C GLY A 381 0.01 -0.01 -27.72
N ASN A 382 -0.98 -0.89 -27.86
CA ASN A 382 -2.09 -0.71 -28.80
C ASN A 382 -3.43 -0.52 -28.05
N PHE A 383 -3.42 -0.23 -26.75
CA PHE A 383 -4.63 -0.09 -25.97
C PHE A 383 -5.00 1.38 -25.78
N ASP A 384 -6.07 1.75 -26.44
CA ASP A 384 -6.72 3.05 -26.29
C ASP A 384 -8.19 2.83 -25.98
N SER A 385 -8.76 3.59 -25.06
CA SER A 385 -10.17 3.41 -24.68
C SER A 385 -10.83 4.70 -24.24
N SER A 386 -12.01 4.96 -24.75
CA SER A 386 -12.95 5.87 -24.09
C SER A 386 -13.62 5.12 -22.93
N TYR A 387 -14.08 5.85 -21.93
CA TYR A 387 -14.80 5.25 -20.82
C TYR A 387 -15.84 6.20 -20.23
N TYR A 388 -16.77 5.61 -19.48
CA TYR A 388 -17.68 6.33 -18.59
C TYR A 388 -17.81 5.55 -17.27
N GLY A 389 -18.17 6.26 -16.21
CA GLY A 389 -18.25 5.67 -14.88
C GLY A 389 -19.26 6.35 -13.97
N LEU A 390 -19.58 5.62 -12.91
CA LEU A 390 -20.39 6.08 -11.81
C LEU A 390 -19.68 5.72 -10.51
N ASN A 391 -19.46 6.72 -9.66
CA ASN A 391 -18.59 6.59 -8.51
C ASN A 391 -19.27 7.18 -7.29
N PHE A 392 -19.09 6.54 -6.14
CA PHE A 392 -19.53 7.04 -4.84
C PHE A 392 -18.30 7.48 -4.06
N ALA A 393 -18.24 8.75 -3.71
CA ALA A 393 -17.14 9.34 -2.96
C ALA A 393 -17.57 9.66 -1.53
N TYR A 394 -16.90 9.06 -0.56
CA TYR A 394 -17.00 9.42 0.84
C TYR A 394 -16.04 10.58 1.11
N ILE A 395 -16.57 11.67 1.65
CA ILE A 395 -15.79 12.86 1.97
C ILE A 395 -15.15 12.66 3.33
N ILE A 396 -13.82 12.60 3.35
CA ILE A 396 -13.01 12.54 4.55
C ILE A 396 -12.37 13.90 4.75
N GLU A 397 -12.41 14.43 5.94
CA GLU A 397 -11.65 15.61 6.29
C GLU A 397 -10.23 15.23 6.68
N ALA A 398 -9.26 15.92 6.13
CA ALA A 398 -7.86 15.79 6.51
C ALA A 398 -7.41 17.10 7.16
N PHE A 399 -6.57 17.00 8.18
CA PHE A 399 -6.07 18.16 8.90
C PHE A 399 -4.56 18.29 8.65
N ALA A 400 -4.12 19.51 8.41
CA ALA A 400 -2.73 19.84 8.18
C ALA A 400 -2.32 21.06 9.01
N GLN A 401 -1.04 21.11 9.40
CA GLN A 401 -0.46 22.28 10.04
C GLN A 401 -0.07 23.32 8.97
N ASP A 402 -1.09 23.91 8.37
CA ASP A 402 -0.92 24.97 7.36
C ASP A 402 -2.10 25.96 7.45
N GLN A 403 -2.10 26.95 6.55
CA GLN A 403 -3.17 27.94 6.42
C GLN A 403 -3.82 27.91 5.03
N LYS A 404 -3.68 26.79 4.30
CA LYS A 404 -4.16 26.67 2.92
C LYS A 404 -5.58 26.08 2.82
N GLY A 405 -6.00 25.37 3.86
CA GLY A 405 -7.34 24.80 3.99
C GLY A 405 -8.32 25.73 4.70
N THR A 406 -9.47 25.20 5.08
CA THR A 406 -10.49 25.92 5.87
C THR A 406 -10.01 26.06 7.31
N PRO A 407 -9.93 27.30 7.88
CA PRO A 407 -9.56 27.51 9.27
C PRO A 407 -10.55 26.87 10.24
N LEU A 408 -10.04 26.35 11.36
CA LEU A 408 -10.85 25.81 12.45
C LEU A 408 -11.34 26.91 13.39
N ARG A 409 -12.40 26.59 14.17
CA ARG A 409 -12.85 27.35 15.32
C ARG A 409 -12.53 26.58 16.59
N GLU A 410 -12.18 27.28 17.67
CA GLU A 410 -11.78 26.69 18.94
C GLU A 410 -12.77 25.61 19.46
N THR A 411 -14.05 25.93 19.44
CA THR A 411 -15.14 25.07 19.93
C THR A 411 -15.77 24.22 18.83
N GLU A 412 -15.16 24.18 17.65
CA GLU A 412 -15.70 23.40 16.53
C GLU A 412 -15.64 21.91 16.85
N PRO A 413 -16.77 21.17 16.76
CA PRO A 413 -16.78 19.75 17.00
C PRO A 413 -16.06 19.03 15.85
N ILE A 414 -15.11 18.20 16.22
CA ILE A 414 -14.38 17.30 15.30
C ILE A 414 -14.78 15.87 15.67
N LYS A 415 -15.29 15.16 14.70
CA LYS A 415 -15.64 13.75 14.85
C LYS A 415 -14.39 12.88 14.75
N THR A 416 -14.49 11.68 15.28
CA THR A 416 -13.45 10.65 15.17
C THR A 416 -13.93 9.50 14.32
N ASP A 417 -13.31 9.32 13.16
CA ASP A 417 -13.46 8.09 12.38
C ASP A 417 -12.52 7.01 12.91
N LYS A 418 -13.06 5.82 13.19
CA LYS A 418 -12.32 4.67 13.71
C LYS A 418 -11.90 3.76 12.57
N TRP A 419 -10.59 3.52 12.45
CA TRP A 419 -10.00 2.73 11.38
C TRP A 419 -9.18 1.57 11.92
N ARG A 420 -9.09 0.50 11.13
CA ARG A 420 -8.16 -0.60 11.37
C ARG A 420 -7.35 -0.86 10.11
N PHE A 421 -6.07 -1.09 10.27
CA PHE A 421 -5.21 -1.62 9.22
C PHE A 421 -4.77 -3.02 9.60
N ARG A 422 -4.84 -3.96 8.64
CA ARG A 422 -4.57 -5.37 8.87
C ARG A 422 -3.59 -5.91 7.82
N PRO A 423 -2.27 -5.93 8.07
CA PRO A 423 -1.36 -6.80 7.32
C PRO A 423 -1.88 -8.23 7.37
N ALA A 424 -2.02 -8.86 6.21
CA ALA A 424 -2.67 -10.15 6.05
C ALA A 424 -1.80 -11.13 5.27
N ASN A 425 -1.74 -12.36 5.76
CA ASN A 425 -1.20 -13.50 5.06
C ASN A 425 -2.30 -14.55 4.92
N GLN A 426 -2.52 -15.03 3.69
CA GLN A 426 -3.59 -16.00 3.39
C GLN A 426 -3.02 -17.20 2.65
N TRP A 427 -3.50 -18.37 3.01
CA TRP A 427 -3.21 -19.64 2.33
C TRP A 427 -4.47 -20.13 1.64
N TYR A 428 -4.39 -20.28 0.31
CA TYR A 428 -5.45 -20.87 -0.50
C TYR A 428 -5.12 -22.32 -0.76
N LEU A 429 -5.94 -23.21 -0.25
CA LEU A 429 -5.73 -24.64 -0.35
C LEU A 429 -6.42 -25.17 -1.60
N ASN A 430 -5.67 -25.92 -2.43
CA ASN A 430 -6.15 -26.51 -3.68
C ASN A 430 -6.75 -25.50 -4.67
N ALA A 431 -6.12 -24.32 -4.85
CA ALA A 431 -6.58 -23.32 -5.80
C ALA A 431 -6.48 -23.82 -7.25
N GLN A 432 -7.60 -23.78 -7.98
CA GLN A 432 -7.71 -24.29 -9.34
C GLN A 432 -6.96 -23.41 -10.33
N ARG A 433 -6.25 -24.08 -11.24
CA ARG A 433 -5.47 -23.48 -12.32
C ARG A 433 -6.15 -23.63 -13.66
N ARG A 434 -5.87 -22.71 -14.57
CA ARG A 434 -6.22 -22.90 -15.99
C ARG A 434 -5.53 -24.18 -16.48
N GLY A 435 -6.26 -25.11 -17.08
CA GLY A 435 -5.75 -26.42 -17.46
C GLY A 435 -6.09 -27.57 -16.51
N GLY A 436 -6.88 -27.30 -15.44
CA GLY A 436 -7.55 -28.32 -14.62
C GLY A 436 -6.71 -28.88 -13.46
N SER A 437 -5.49 -28.42 -13.25
CA SER A 437 -4.74 -28.76 -12.03
C SER A 437 -5.16 -27.89 -10.84
N SER A 438 -4.82 -28.30 -9.63
CA SER A 438 -4.97 -27.49 -8.41
C SER A 438 -3.68 -27.51 -7.62
N GLN A 439 -3.37 -26.39 -6.97
CA GLN A 439 -2.16 -26.22 -6.16
C GLN A 439 -2.42 -25.20 -5.06
N ASP A 440 -1.82 -25.42 -3.91
CA ASP A 440 -1.82 -24.43 -2.83
C ASP A 440 -1.07 -23.17 -3.28
N MET A 441 -1.54 -22.01 -2.81
CA MET A 441 -0.84 -20.76 -3.01
C MET A 441 -0.92 -19.88 -1.76
N HIS A 442 0.14 -19.11 -1.54
CA HIS A 442 0.24 -18.21 -0.41
C HIS A 442 0.21 -16.76 -0.91
N LEU A 443 -0.56 -15.93 -0.21
CA LEU A 443 -0.81 -14.54 -0.59
C LEU A 443 -0.44 -13.60 0.56
N LEU A 444 0.15 -12.46 0.20
CA LEU A 444 0.51 -11.38 1.11
C LEU A 444 -0.18 -10.09 0.68
N GLY A 445 -0.65 -9.31 1.64
CA GLY A 445 -1.24 -8.00 1.37
C GLY A 445 -1.80 -7.33 2.61
N GLY A 446 -2.78 -6.46 2.44
CA GLY A 446 -3.37 -5.70 3.52
C GLY A 446 -4.87 -5.55 3.39
N LYS A 447 -5.50 -5.30 4.54
CA LYS A 447 -6.90 -4.93 4.65
C LYS A 447 -7.00 -3.60 5.37
N ILE A 448 -7.97 -2.77 4.99
CA ILE A 448 -8.32 -1.54 5.69
C ILE A 448 -9.80 -1.55 6.01
N ASP A 449 -10.14 -1.25 7.26
CA ASP A 449 -11.52 -1.23 7.72
C ASP A 449 -11.88 0.15 8.23
N TRP A 450 -13.05 0.62 7.85
CA TRP A 450 -13.75 1.75 8.45
C TRP A 450 -14.86 1.22 9.35
N MET A 451 -14.84 1.61 10.63
CA MET A 451 -15.83 1.17 11.60
C MET A 451 -17.10 2.03 11.48
N GLY A 452 -18.18 1.41 11.02
CA GLY A 452 -19.49 2.06 11.00
C GLY A 452 -20.22 2.00 12.35
N GLY A 453 -19.66 1.24 13.29
CA GLY A 453 -20.14 1.08 14.66
C GLY A 453 -19.30 0.06 15.42
N ASP A 454 -19.70 -0.25 16.65
CA ASP A 454 -18.93 -1.19 17.51
C ASP A 454 -18.96 -2.64 17.04
N TRP A 455 -19.96 -2.99 16.23
CA TRP A 455 -20.21 -4.38 15.83
C TRP A 455 -20.12 -4.62 14.32
N TRP A 456 -19.95 -3.58 13.48
CA TRP A 456 -19.83 -3.74 12.02
C TRP A 456 -18.83 -2.76 11.41
N TYR A 457 -18.29 -3.12 10.28
CA TYR A 457 -17.31 -2.33 9.54
C TYR A 457 -17.40 -2.57 8.03
N LEU A 458 -17.00 -1.58 7.26
CA LEU A 458 -16.68 -1.74 5.85
C LEU A 458 -15.20 -2.07 5.73
N THR A 459 -14.86 -2.98 4.84
CA THR A 459 -13.48 -3.42 4.63
C THR A 459 -13.11 -3.44 3.17
N GLY A 460 -11.88 -3.01 2.87
CA GLY A 460 -11.21 -3.19 1.58
C GLY A 460 -9.98 -4.07 1.77
N GLN A 461 -9.70 -4.96 0.79
CA GLN A 461 -8.55 -5.85 0.79
C GLN A 461 -7.83 -5.77 -0.54
N GLY A 462 -6.48 -5.74 -0.50
CA GLY A 462 -5.61 -5.97 -1.65
C GLY A 462 -4.57 -7.02 -1.27
N ILE A 463 -4.44 -8.08 -2.06
CA ILE A 463 -3.57 -9.21 -1.73
C ILE A 463 -3.06 -9.87 -3.02
N SER A 464 -1.82 -10.35 -3.00
CA SER A 464 -1.14 -10.94 -4.16
C SER A 464 -0.38 -12.20 -3.79
N ALA A 465 -0.24 -13.11 -4.74
CA ALA A 465 0.49 -14.35 -4.54
C ALA A 465 2.01 -14.10 -4.44
N TYR A 466 2.65 -14.81 -3.50
CA TYR A 466 4.10 -14.84 -3.36
C TYR A 466 4.69 -16.25 -3.44
N GLU A 467 3.86 -17.30 -3.38
CA GLU A 467 4.28 -18.69 -3.46
C GLU A 467 3.20 -19.56 -4.11
N GLY A 468 3.58 -20.76 -4.55
CA GLY A 468 2.66 -21.72 -5.16
C GLY A 468 2.56 -21.60 -6.68
N GLY A 469 3.57 -21.05 -7.36
CA GLY A 469 3.61 -20.93 -8.81
C GLY A 469 2.51 -20.04 -9.41
N ALA A 470 1.94 -19.12 -8.59
CA ALA A 470 0.87 -18.21 -8.97
C ALA A 470 1.33 -16.75 -9.08
N GLY A 471 2.63 -16.53 -9.29
CA GLY A 471 3.15 -15.18 -9.44
C GLY A 471 2.39 -14.38 -10.50
N GLY A 472 1.97 -13.17 -10.14
CA GLY A 472 1.06 -12.35 -10.94
C GLY A 472 -0.43 -12.59 -10.68
N TYR A 473 -0.82 -13.49 -9.77
CA TYR A 473 -2.18 -13.50 -9.23
C TYR A 473 -2.32 -12.40 -8.18
N SER A 474 -3.30 -11.55 -8.38
CA SER A 474 -3.67 -10.50 -7.43
C SER A 474 -5.19 -10.37 -7.36
N GLU A 475 -5.68 -9.95 -6.22
CA GLU A 475 -7.10 -9.70 -6.02
C GLU A 475 -7.33 -8.46 -5.15
N GLY A 476 -8.38 -7.72 -5.49
CA GLY A 476 -8.91 -6.61 -4.72
C GLY A 476 -10.36 -6.86 -4.37
N HIS A 477 -10.71 -6.69 -3.11
CA HIS A 477 -12.06 -6.91 -2.60
C HIS A 477 -12.51 -5.79 -1.69
N TRP A 478 -13.81 -5.67 -1.56
CA TRP A 478 -14.44 -4.90 -0.51
C TRP A 478 -15.75 -5.57 -0.08
N GLY A 479 -16.19 -5.18 1.11
CA GLY A 479 -17.38 -5.78 1.67
C GLY A 479 -17.64 -5.31 3.09
N ILE A 480 -18.42 -6.11 3.78
CA ILE A 480 -18.85 -5.83 5.14
C ILE A 480 -18.34 -6.92 6.08
N GLY A 481 -17.94 -6.49 7.26
CA GLY A 481 -17.62 -7.36 8.37
C GLY A 481 -18.45 -7.06 9.60
N ILE A 482 -18.62 -8.08 10.42
CA ILE A 482 -19.30 -8.00 11.72
C ILE A 482 -18.39 -8.52 12.82
N LEU A 483 -18.51 -7.92 14.02
CA LEU A 483 -17.80 -8.31 15.22
C LEU A 483 -18.82 -8.74 16.28
N GLY A 484 -18.61 -9.92 16.84
CA GLY A 484 -19.35 -10.39 17.99
C GLY A 484 -18.94 -9.68 19.29
N PRO A 485 -19.68 -9.92 20.38
CA PRO A 485 -19.34 -9.39 21.69
C PRO A 485 -17.98 -9.91 22.16
N THR A 486 -17.29 -9.09 22.96
CA THR A 486 -15.99 -9.49 23.54
C THR A 486 -16.21 -10.49 24.66
N TRP A 487 -15.67 -11.69 24.50
CA TRP A 487 -15.58 -12.69 25.57
C TRP A 487 -14.14 -12.81 26.03
N LYS A 488 -13.86 -12.29 27.24
CA LYS A 488 -12.49 -12.12 27.76
C LYS A 488 -11.66 -11.22 26.81
N LYS A 489 -10.71 -11.81 26.05
CA LYS A 489 -9.86 -11.11 25.07
C LYS A 489 -10.16 -11.52 23.64
N CYS A 490 -11.23 -12.27 23.41
CA CYS A 490 -11.55 -12.84 22.11
C CYS A 490 -12.89 -12.28 21.59
N LYS A 491 -12.97 -12.04 20.29
CA LYS A 491 -14.20 -11.72 19.56
C LYS A 491 -14.34 -12.68 18.39
N LEU A 492 -15.57 -13.09 18.09
CA LEU A 492 -15.88 -13.72 16.82
C LEU A 492 -15.99 -12.63 15.75
N TYR A 493 -15.55 -12.90 14.54
CA TYR A 493 -15.84 -12.04 13.38
C TYR A 493 -16.35 -12.85 12.20
N GLY A 494 -17.09 -12.19 11.30
CA GLY A 494 -17.49 -12.70 10.01
C GLY A 494 -17.36 -11.62 8.95
N GLU A 495 -16.93 -11.99 7.75
CA GLU A 495 -16.77 -11.07 6.60
C GLU A 495 -17.42 -11.68 5.35
N MET A 496 -18.01 -10.81 4.54
CA MET A 496 -18.45 -11.11 3.19
C MET A 496 -17.89 -10.10 2.23
N LEU A 497 -16.98 -10.54 1.38
CA LEU A 497 -16.29 -9.68 0.42
C LEU A 497 -16.68 -10.07 -1.00
N ILE A 498 -16.70 -9.08 -1.89
CA ILE A 498 -16.86 -9.21 -3.33
C ILE A 498 -15.77 -8.39 -4.01
N GLY A 499 -15.22 -8.87 -5.11
CA GLY A 499 -14.15 -8.12 -5.78
C GLY A 499 -13.69 -8.76 -7.07
N ALA A 500 -12.53 -8.31 -7.52
CA ALA A 500 -11.89 -8.79 -8.73
C ALA A 500 -10.55 -9.45 -8.41
N GLY A 501 -10.23 -10.52 -9.12
CA GLY A 501 -8.93 -11.16 -9.03
C GLY A 501 -8.59 -11.99 -10.25
N GLY A 502 -7.28 -12.08 -10.55
CA GLY A 502 -6.84 -12.85 -11.71
C GLY A 502 -5.33 -12.83 -11.90
N GLY A 503 -4.86 -13.48 -12.95
CA GLY A 503 -3.44 -13.63 -13.24
C GLY A 503 -2.85 -14.94 -12.73
N GLY A 504 -1.53 -15.11 -12.82
CA GLY A 504 -0.78 -16.25 -12.26
C GLY A 504 -1.26 -17.65 -12.68
N GLY A 505 -1.97 -17.77 -13.80
CA GLY A 505 -2.52 -19.06 -14.25
C GLY A 505 -3.68 -19.59 -13.41
N VAL A 506 -4.21 -18.80 -12.46
CA VAL A 506 -5.39 -19.15 -11.65
C VAL A 506 -6.65 -19.06 -12.49
N ASP A 507 -7.56 -20.02 -12.33
CA ASP A 507 -8.82 -20.09 -13.10
C ASP A 507 -9.92 -19.25 -12.44
N SER A 508 -9.77 -17.94 -12.50
CA SER A 508 -10.72 -16.96 -11.97
C SER A 508 -11.84 -16.54 -12.95
N GLY A 509 -11.88 -17.13 -14.15
CA GLY A 509 -12.88 -16.79 -15.18
C GLY A 509 -12.86 -15.31 -15.56
N SER A 510 -14.03 -14.66 -15.45
CA SER A 510 -14.20 -13.21 -15.69
C SER A 510 -13.65 -12.30 -14.59
N ALA A 511 -12.95 -12.85 -13.62
CA ALA A 511 -12.35 -12.19 -12.45
C ALA A 511 -13.29 -11.87 -11.28
N LEU A 512 -14.59 -11.94 -11.39
CA LEU A 512 -15.50 -11.68 -10.26
C LEU A 512 -15.42 -12.77 -9.21
N LEU A 513 -15.05 -12.40 -7.98
CA LEU A 513 -14.83 -13.29 -6.85
C LEU A 513 -15.71 -12.94 -5.66
N TYR A 514 -16.13 -13.99 -4.94
CA TYR A 514 -16.82 -13.90 -3.64
C TYR A 514 -15.94 -14.54 -2.56
N LYS A 515 -15.88 -13.91 -1.37
CA LYS A 515 -14.96 -14.33 -0.32
C LYS A 515 -15.62 -14.24 1.07
N PRO A 516 -16.47 -15.22 1.44
CA PRO A 516 -16.97 -15.38 2.80
C PRO A 516 -15.87 -15.87 3.73
N SER A 517 -15.81 -15.34 4.96
CA SER A 517 -14.90 -15.80 6.00
C SER A 517 -15.47 -15.62 7.40
N ILE A 518 -14.99 -16.43 8.33
CA ILE A 518 -15.31 -16.38 9.76
C ILE A 518 -14.05 -16.69 10.57
N GLY A 519 -13.92 -16.10 11.75
CA GLY A 519 -12.77 -16.35 12.57
C GLY A 519 -12.81 -15.68 13.93
N LEU A 520 -11.64 -15.63 14.56
CA LEU A 520 -11.45 -15.12 15.91
C LEU A 520 -10.46 -13.95 15.88
N GLU A 521 -10.76 -12.91 16.64
CA GLU A 521 -9.89 -11.78 16.90
C GLU A 521 -9.47 -11.78 18.37
N PHE A 522 -8.16 -11.87 18.64
CA PHE A 522 -7.58 -11.90 19.97
C PHE A 522 -6.96 -10.53 20.28
N ASN A 523 -7.49 -9.82 21.26
CA ASN A 523 -6.95 -8.54 21.71
C ASN A 523 -5.61 -8.78 22.43
N LEU A 524 -4.51 -8.30 21.85
CA LEU A 524 -3.19 -8.30 22.44
C LEU A 524 -3.05 -7.15 23.43
N ASN A 525 -3.46 -5.97 23.01
CA ASN A 525 -3.54 -4.76 23.81
C ASN A 525 -4.64 -3.83 23.26
N ARG A 526 -4.66 -2.57 23.67
CA ARG A 526 -5.63 -1.57 23.23
C ARG A 526 -5.60 -1.33 21.70
N ASP A 527 -4.40 -1.23 21.12
CA ASP A 527 -4.20 -0.82 19.72
C ASP A 527 -4.03 -2.01 18.77
N PHE A 528 -3.67 -3.19 19.30
CA PHE A 528 -3.33 -4.36 18.49
C PHE A 528 -4.14 -5.60 18.86
N SER A 529 -4.52 -6.36 17.83
CA SER A 529 -5.10 -7.70 17.93
C SER A 529 -4.46 -8.63 16.91
N LEU A 530 -4.51 -9.91 17.17
CA LEU A 530 -4.25 -10.98 16.20
C LEU A 530 -5.59 -11.53 15.72
N GLN A 531 -5.78 -11.58 14.42
CA GLN A 531 -6.96 -12.17 13.80
C GLN A 531 -6.56 -13.44 13.05
N THR A 532 -7.35 -14.49 13.22
CA THR A 532 -7.19 -15.75 12.49
C THR A 532 -8.55 -16.25 12.04
N GLY A 533 -8.65 -16.80 10.84
CA GLY A 533 -9.92 -17.22 10.30
C GLY A 533 -9.80 -18.26 9.19
N ILE A 534 -10.94 -18.78 8.86
CA ILE A 534 -11.16 -19.68 7.72
C ILE A 534 -12.20 -19.07 6.79
N GLY A 535 -12.09 -19.37 5.53
CA GLY A 535 -13.01 -18.84 4.52
C GLY A 535 -12.94 -19.61 3.23
N LYS A 536 -13.54 -19.04 2.22
CA LYS A 536 -13.54 -19.58 0.87
C LYS A 536 -13.38 -18.45 -0.14
N VAL A 537 -12.67 -18.69 -1.24
CA VAL A 537 -12.72 -17.84 -2.42
C VAL A 537 -13.43 -18.60 -3.54
N ILE A 538 -14.41 -17.98 -4.16
CA ILE A 538 -15.26 -18.60 -5.18
C ILE A 538 -15.31 -17.66 -6.38
N SER A 539 -14.90 -18.14 -7.55
CA SER A 539 -15.10 -17.44 -8.82
C SER A 539 -16.53 -17.62 -9.32
N LYS A 540 -17.08 -16.55 -9.90
CA LYS A 540 -18.42 -16.60 -10.52
C LYS A 540 -18.44 -17.45 -11.80
N GLU A 541 -17.40 -17.35 -12.62
CA GLU A 541 -17.38 -17.94 -13.97
C GLU A 541 -16.16 -18.84 -14.23
N GLY A 542 -15.18 -18.83 -13.33
CA GLY A 542 -14.04 -19.74 -13.37
C GLY A 542 -14.25 -20.96 -12.48
N ASN A 543 -13.23 -21.83 -12.43
CA ASN A 543 -13.25 -23.00 -11.56
C ASN A 543 -12.58 -22.74 -10.20
N LEU A 544 -12.11 -21.52 -9.92
CA LEU A 544 -11.50 -21.20 -8.62
C LEU A 544 -12.54 -21.36 -7.51
N ASP A 545 -12.31 -22.36 -6.66
CA ASP A 545 -13.06 -22.67 -5.45
C ASP A 545 -12.09 -23.22 -4.40
N ALA A 546 -11.44 -22.32 -3.63
CA ALA A 546 -10.39 -22.68 -2.69
C ALA A 546 -10.76 -22.34 -1.25
N ASN A 547 -10.39 -23.20 -0.32
CA ASN A 547 -10.49 -22.90 1.11
C ASN A 547 -9.36 -21.96 1.52
N ILE A 548 -9.65 -21.05 2.44
CA ILE A 548 -8.73 -20.03 2.91
C ILE A 548 -8.42 -20.24 4.39
N LEU A 549 -7.13 -20.14 4.73
CA LEU A 549 -6.68 -19.82 6.09
C LEU A 549 -6.16 -18.38 6.08
N ASP A 550 -6.59 -17.57 7.04
CA ASP A 550 -6.21 -16.15 7.17
C ASP A 550 -5.52 -15.91 8.51
N VAL A 551 -4.42 -15.19 8.47
CA VAL A 551 -3.76 -14.65 9.66
C VAL A 551 -3.44 -13.19 9.40
N SER A 552 -3.96 -12.32 10.26
CA SER A 552 -3.80 -10.87 10.14
C SER A 552 -3.46 -10.25 11.48
N LEU A 553 -2.57 -9.27 11.48
CA LEU A 553 -2.37 -8.40 12.62
C LEU A 553 -3.29 -7.18 12.46
N VAL A 554 -4.10 -6.89 13.46
CA VAL A 554 -5.00 -5.72 13.47
C VAL A 554 -4.33 -4.58 14.21
N TRP A 555 -4.20 -3.44 13.57
CA TRP A 555 -3.81 -2.18 14.20
C TRP A 555 -4.97 -1.19 14.13
N ARG A 556 -5.37 -0.67 15.30
CA ARG A 556 -6.47 0.28 15.47
C ARG A 556 -5.93 1.69 15.61
N PHE A 557 -6.59 2.65 14.96
CA PHE A 557 -6.26 4.06 15.08
C PHE A 557 -7.49 4.92 14.82
N GLY A 558 -7.53 6.09 15.43
CA GLY A 558 -8.52 7.13 15.15
C GLY A 558 -7.97 8.15 14.15
N ASN A 559 -8.85 8.71 13.35
CA ASN A 559 -8.57 9.82 12.45
C ASN A 559 -9.59 10.92 12.73
N PRO A 560 -9.17 12.16 13.03
CA PRO A 560 -10.09 13.27 13.18
C PRO A 560 -10.78 13.57 11.84
N LYS A 561 -12.07 13.92 11.91
CA LYS A 561 -12.92 14.23 10.75
C LYS A 561 -13.74 15.48 10.99
#